data_8e6be08bea18ec8c5a0f48f243835f98
#
_entry.id   8e6be08bea18ec8c5a0f48f243835f98
#
_cell.length_a   1.000
_cell.length_b   1.000
_cell.length_c   1.000
_cell.angle_alpha   90.00
_cell.angle_beta   90.00
_cell.angle_gamma   90.00
#
_symmetry.space_group_name_H-M   'P 1'
#
loop_
_entity.id
_entity.type
_entity.pdbx_description
1 polymer ?
#
loop_
_entity_poly.entity_id
_entity_poly.type
_entity_poly.pdbx_seq_one_letter_code
_entity_poly.pdbx_strand_id
1 'polypeptide(L)'
;MTDLTLYHNGPSTCSQKVRLILGLKNLPYHSKIIDLQSGEQHTSDYIKINPNHVVPTLLFKGNPIIESSLILEFLEDQFPEISARPIDPESLHKTRLWLKTTDAYQIHGGSITYGIAVRNILILKPKDELEKEINEIPDIQSRENRRDLIE
;
A
#
# COMPACT_ATOMS: atom_id res chain seq x y z
N MET A 1 -21.34 -10.20 9.03
CA MET A 1 -20.65 -8.94 8.71
C MET A 1 -19.16 -9.26 8.66
N THR A 2 -18.42 -8.72 7.69
CA THR A 2 -17.00 -9.00 7.59
C THR A 2 -16.22 -8.11 8.53
N ASP A 3 -15.33 -8.73 9.31
CA ASP A 3 -14.43 -8.00 10.21
C ASP A 3 -13.21 -7.40 9.49
N LEU A 4 -13.24 -7.38 8.13
CA LEU A 4 -12.15 -6.90 7.29
C LEU A 4 -12.48 -5.55 6.67
N THR A 5 -11.57 -4.58 6.83
CA THR A 5 -11.60 -3.29 6.10
C THR A 5 -10.25 -3.08 5.44
N LEU A 6 -10.23 -2.89 4.13
CA LEU A 6 -9.01 -2.63 3.37
C LEU A 6 -8.94 -1.16 2.98
N TYR A 7 -7.93 -0.46 3.50
CA TYR A 7 -7.51 0.85 3.03
C TYR A 7 -6.52 0.64 1.89
N HIS A 8 -6.84 1.14 0.70
CA HIS A 8 -6.07 0.86 -0.50
C HIS A 8 -6.21 1.96 -1.55
N ASN A 9 -5.35 1.88 -2.57
CA ASN A 9 -5.45 2.72 -3.76
C ASN A 9 -5.54 1.85 -5.02
N GLY A 10 -6.31 2.27 -6.02
CA GLY A 10 -6.55 1.50 -7.24
C GLY A 10 -5.26 1.11 -7.99
N PRO A 11 -4.44 2.09 -8.43
CA PRO A 11 -3.19 1.87 -9.15
C PRO A 11 -2.07 1.21 -8.33
N SER A 12 -2.10 1.28 -6.99
CA SER A 12 -1.04 0.72 -6.15
C SER A 12 -0.87 -0.80 -6.34
N THR A 13 0.30 -1.24 -6.78
CA THR A 13 0.63 -2.66 -6.96
C THR A 13 0.61 -3.44 -5.64
N CYS A 14 1.06 -2.83 -4.54
CA CYS A 14 0.95 -3.41 -3.20
C CYS A 14 -0.50 -3.62 -2.78
N SER A 15 -1.39 -2.66 -3.11
CA SER A 15 -2.82 -2.79 -2.85
C SER A 15 -3.47 -3.85 -3.75
N GLN A 16 -3.04 -3.95 -5.02
CA GLN A 16 -3.52 -4.99 -5.95
C GLN A 16 -3.20 -6.38 -5.42
N LYS A 17 -1.99 -6.60 -4.90
CA LYS A 17 -1.56 -7.86 -4.30
C LYS A 17 -2.53 -8.32 -3.20
N VAL A 18 -2.94 -7.43 -2.31
CA VAL A 18 -3.89 -7.74 -1.23
C VAL A 18 -5.31 -7.96 -1.76
N ARG A 19 -5.77 -7.16 -2.73
CA ARG A 19 -7.08 -7.38 -3.35
C ARG A 19 -7.17 -8.74 -4.05
N LEU A 20 -6.10 -9.16 -4.73
CA LEU A 20 -6.04 -10.47 -5.39
C LEU A 20 -6.20 -11.63 -4.42
N ILE A 21 -5.49 -11.61 -3.29
CA ILE A 21 -5.61 -12.68 -2.29
C ILE A 21 -6.99 -12.68 -1.62
N LEU A 22 -7.56 -11.52 -1.31
CA LEU A 22 -8.92 -11.42 -0.77
C LEU A 22 -9.95 -12.00 -1.75
N GLY A 23 -9.81 -11.68 -3.05
CA GLY A 23 -10.65 -12.25 -4.10
C GLY A 23 -10.48 -13.76 -4.26
N LEU A 24 -9.24 -14.27 -4.28
CA LEU A 24 -8.96 -15.70 -4.40
C LEU A 24 -9.58 -16.51 -3.25
N LYS A 25 -9.49 -15.96 -2.02
CA LYS A 25 -10.05 -16.57 -0.82
C LYS A 25 -11.58 -16.34 -0.67
N ASN A 26 -12.21 -15.61 -1.58
CA ASN A 26 -13.61 -15.20 -1.50
C ASN A 26 -13.95 -14.47 -0.17
N LEU A 27 -13.01 -13.69 0.36
CA LEU A 27 -13.17 -12.94 1.58
C LEU A 27 -13.82 -11.58 1.29
N PRO A 28 -15.05 -11.34 1.73
CA PRO A 28 -15.68 -10.04 1.62
C PRO A 28 -15.01 -9.06 2.59
N TYR A 29 -14.85 -7.80 2.16
CA TYR A 29 -14.25 -6.73 2.96
C TYR A 29 -14.89 -5.37 2.67
N HIS A 30 -14.81 -4.46 3.62
CA HIS A 30 -15.13 -3.06 3.41
C HIS A 30 -13.97 -2.36 2.70
N SER A 31 -14.24 -1.81 1.52
CA SER A 31 -13.24 -1.07 0.73
C SER A 31 -13.20 0.40 1.17
N LYS A 32 -12.02 0.90 1.49
CA LYS A 32 -11.70 2.30 1.76
C LYS A 32 -10.61 2.76 0.80
N ILE A 33 -10.98 3.57 -0.17
CA ILE A 33 -10.01 4.12 -1.13
C ILE A 33 -9.30 5.28 -0.46
N ILE A 34 -7.97 5.32 -0.57
CA ILE A 34 -7.11 6.41 -0.15
C ILE A 34 -6.62 7.14 -1.40
N ASP A 35 -6.88 8.43 -1.46
CA ASP A 35 -6.37 9.28 -2.52
C ASP A 35 -4.92 9.69 -2.25
N LEU A 36 -3.99 8.96 -2.89
CA LEU A 36 -2.57 9.24 -2.76
C LEU A 36 -2.14 10.54 -3.46
N GLN A 37 -2.94 11.04 -4.41
CA GLN A 37 -2.61 12.27 -5.13
C GLN A 37 -2.89 13.50 -4.27
N SER A 38 -3.99 13.48 -3.50
CA SER A 38 -4.32 14.53 -2.53
C SER A 38 -3.53 14.45 -1.23
N GLY A 39 -2.73 13.37 -1.03
CA GLY A 39 -1.97 13.18 0.20
C GLY A 39 -2.79 12.64 1.38
N GLU A 40 -3.94 12.00 1.13
CA GLU A 40 -4.83 11.48 2.19
C GLU A 40 -4.09 10.51 3.14
N GLN A 41 -3.07 9.79 2.65
CA GLN A 41 -2.22 8.91 3.47
C GLN A 41 -1.41 9.66 4.54
N HIS A 42 -1.29 10.98 4.45
CA HIS A 42 -0.60 11.83 5.41
C HIS A 42 -1.52 12.48 6.44
N THR A 43 -2.82 12.22 6.37
CA THR A 43 -3.78 12.74 7.36
C THR A 43 -3.57 12.11 8.73
N SER A 44 -3.84 12.88 9.78
CA SER A 44 -3.72 12.41 11.17
C SER A 44 -4.54 11.15 11.45
N ASP A 45 -5.66 10.96 10.77
CA ASP A 45 -6.52 9.80 10.98
C ASP A 45 -5.95 8.55 10.30
N TYR A 46 -5.36 8.69 9.10
CA TYR A 46 -4.72 7.55 8.45
C TYR A 46 -3.41 7.15 9.15
N ILE A 47 -2.61 8.11 9.61
CA ILE A 47 -1.35 7.86 10.33
C ILE A 47 -1.57 7.03 11.59
N LYS A 48 -2.69 7.20 12.30
CA LYS A 48 -3.04 6.39 13.48
C LYS A 48 -3.17 4.90 13.17
N ILE A 49 -3.56 4.53 11.95
CA ILE A 49 -3.72 3.14 11.52
C ILE A 49 -2.51 2.62 10.74
N ASN A 50 -1.77 3.51 10.06
CA ASN A 50 -0.52 3.15 9.37
C ASN A 50 0.52 4.29 9.50
N PRO A 51 1.44 4.19 10.46
CA PRO A 51 2.46 5.21 10.68
C PRO A 51 3.49 5.30 9.54
N ASN A 52 3.50 4.34 8.59
CA ASN A 52 4.38 4.36 7.42
C ASN A 52 3.82 5.24 6.28
N HIS A 53 2.60 5.79 6.42
CA HIS A 53 1.95 6.67 5.43
C HIS A 53 1.80 6.03 4.04
N VAL A 54 1.62 4.72 3.97
CA VAL A 54 1.51 3.95 2.72
C VAL A 54 0.27 3.08 2.70
N VAL A 55 -0.11 2.64 1.51
CA VAL A 55 -1.16 1.64 1.31
C VAL A 55 -0.54 0.33 0.78
N PRO A 56 -1.15 -0.81 1.04
CA PRO A 56 -2.41 -1.05 1.74
C PRO A 56 -2.26 -1.12 3.27
N THR A 57 -3.38 -0.93 3.95
CA THR A 57 -3.56 -1.29 5.36
C THR A 57 -4.82 -2.14 5.48
N LEU A 58 -4.73 -3.29 6.11
CA LEU A 58 -5.89 -4.14 6.41
C LEU A 58 -6.25 -3.96 7.89
N LEU A 59 -7.50 -3.61 8.19
CA LEU A 59 -8.02 -3.74 9.53
C LEU A 59 -8.70 -5.09 9.68
N PHE A 60 -8.32 -5.84 10.69
CA PHE A 60 -9.02 -7.04 11.13
C PHE A 60 -9.57 -6.83 12.54
N LYS A 61 -10.89 -6.84 12.68
CA LYS A 61 -11.57 -6.52 13.95
C LYS A 61 -11.09 -5.20 14.57
N GLY A 62 -10.85 -4.20 13.71
CA GLY A 62 -10.35 -2.87 14.11
C GLY A 62 -8.85 -2.77 14.35
N ASN A 63 -8.09 -3.87 14.33
CA ASN A 63 -6.63 -3.87 14.50
C ASN A 63 -5.93 -3.75 13.15
N PRO A 64 -4.96 -2.82 12.99
CA PRO A 64 -4.25 -2.63 11.75
C PRO A 64 -3.20 -3.72 11.52
N ILE A 65 -3.19 -4.25 10.29
CA ILE A 65 -2.17 -5.13 9.74
C ILE A 65 -1.55 -4.37 8.56
N ILE A 66 -0.28 -4.07 8.64
CA ILE A 66 0.47 -3.30 7.65
C ILE A 66 1.48 -4.19 6.93
N GLU A 67 2.14 -3.66 5.90
CA GLU A 67 3.04 -4.38 5.00
C GLU A 67 2.33 -5.44 4.14
N SER A 68 2.25 -5.17 2.84
CA SER A 68 1.41 -5.98 1.94
C SER A 68 1.73 -7.47 1.95
N SER A 69 3.00 -7.86 2.04
CA SER A 69 3.40 -9.28 2.12
C SER A 69 3.02 -9.91 3.46
N LEU A 70 3.11 -9.16 4.56
CA LEU A 70 2.65 -9.63 5.88
C LEU A 70 1.12 -9.73 5.95
N ILE A 71 0.40 -8.85 5.26
CA ILE A 71 -1.06 -8.97 5.11
C ILE A 71 -1.41 -10.29 4.40
N LEU A 72 -0.68 -10.68 3.37
CA LEU A 72 -0.90 -11.96 2.70
C LEU A 72 -0.70 -13.14 3.65
N GLU A 73 0.43 -13.17 4.38
CA GLU A 73 0.71 -14.23 5.36
C GLU A 73 -0.37 -14.29 6.46
N PHE A 74 -0.78 -13.12 6.97
CA PHE A 74 -1.87 -13.03 7.95
C PHE A 74 -3.18 -13.63 7.41
N LEU A 75 -3.56 -13.31 6.17
CA LEU A 75 -4.77 -13.84 5.55
C LEU A 75 -4.69 -15.35 5.32
N GLU A 76 -3.49 -15.89 5.03
CA GLU A 76 -3.27 -17.34 4.92
C GLU A 76 -3.46 -18.04 6.26
N ASP A 77 -2.93 -17.46 7.34
CA ASP A 77 -3.01 -18.05 8.67
C ASP A 77 -4.42 -17.93 9.28
N GLN A 78 -5.09 -16.78 9.05
CA GLN A 78 -6.40 -16.50 9.64
C GLN A 78 -7.55 -17.20 8.89
N PHE A 79 -7.40 -17.44 7.57
CA PHE A 79 -8.42 -18.01 6.70
C PHE A 79 -7.83 -19.16 5.86
N PRO A 80 -7.54 -20.31 6.47
CA PRO A 80 -6.83 -21.41 5.81
C PRO A 80 -7.68 -22.24 4.82
N GLU A 81 -8.99 -22.01 4.75
CA GLU A 81 -9.94 -22.85 3.98
C GLU A 81 -9.61 -22.87 2.48
N ILE A 82 -9.18 -21.73 1.92
CA ILE A 82 -8.71 -21.59 0.54
C ILE A 82 -7.28 -21.08 0.62
N SER A 83 -6.31 -21.99 0.55
CA SER A 83 -4.89 -21.64 0.62
C SER A 83 -4.36 -21.20 -0.74
N ALA A 84 -3.63 -20.08 -0.77
CA ALA A 84 -2.89 -19.59 -1.93
C ALA A 84 -1.37 -19.85 -1.79
N ARG A 85 -0.93 -20.47 -0.70
CA ARG A 85 0.48 -20.81 -0.46
C ARG A 85 0.70 -22.33 -0.38
N PRO A 86 1.91 -22.81 -0.74
CA PRO A 86 2.27 -24.21 -0.57
C PRO A 86 2.24 -24.61 0.91
N ILE A 87 1.93 -25.91 1.15
CA ILE A 87 1.92 -26.49 2.50
C ILE A 87 3.31 -27.05 2.86
N ASP A 88 4.04 -27.57 1.87
CA ASP A 88 5.35 -28.16 2.12
C ASP A 88 6.39 -27.07 2.47
N PRO A 89 7.28 -27.33 3.45
CA PRO A 89 8.20 -26.33 3.96
C PRO A 89 9.17 -25.77 2.93
N GLU A 90 9.61 -26.57 1.96
CA GLU A 90 10.58 -26.14 0.95
C GLU A 90 9.94 -25.15 -0.04
N SER A 91 8.76 -25.45 -0.58
CA SER A 91 8.02 -24.57 -1.48
C SER A 91 7.54 -23.31 -0.74
N LEU A 92 7.16 -23.45 0.53
CA LEU A 92 6.79 -22.30 1.37
C LEU A 92 8.00 -21.37 1.58
N HIS A 93 9.20 -21.92 1.83
CA HIS A 93 10.42 -21.12 1.90
C HIS A 93 10.68 -20.36 0.58
N LYS A 94 10.54 -21.02 -0.57
CA LYS A 94 10.68 -20.38 -1.89
C LYS A 94 9.66 -19.26 -2.08
N THR A 95 8.41 -19.48 -1.67
CA THR A 95 7.35 -18.45 -1.73
C THR A 95 7.71 -17.23 -0.88
N ARG A 96 8.18 -17.42 0.35
CA ARG A 96 8.61 -16.32 1.23
C ARG A 96 9.84 -15.59 0.71
N LEU A 97 10.77 -16.30 0.08
CA LEU A 97 11.91 -15.67 -0.59
C LEU A 97 11.46 -14.78 -1.76
N TRP A 98 10.47 -15.23 -2.55
CA TRP A 98 9.86 -14.44 -3.60
C TRP A 98 9.15 -13.19 -3.05
N LEU A 99 8.37 -13.31 -1.97
CA LEU A 99 7.71 -12.17 -1.34
C LEU A 99 8.74 -11.12 -0.90
N LYS A 100 9.79 -11.55 -0.19
CA LYS A 100 10.88 -10.65 0.26
C LYS A 100 11.57 -9.96 -0.92
N THR A 101 11.86 -10.69 -1.99
CA THR A 101 12.49 -10.14 -3.20
C THR A 101 11.55 -9.13 -3.88
N THR A 102 10.28 -9.48 -4.00
CA THR A 102 9.26 -8.62 -4.63
C THR A 102 9.07 -7.31 -3.85
N ASP A 103 9.06 -7.37 -2.52
CA ASP A 103 8.93 -6.18 -1.68
C ASP A 103 10.08 -5.19 -1.93
N ALA A 104 11.31 -5.67 -2.05
CA ALA A 104 12.45 -4.83 -2.38
C ALA A 104 12.30 -4.14 -3.75
N TYR A 105 11.80 -4.87 -4.76
CA TYR A 105 11.53 -4.29 -6.08
C TYR A 105 10.34 -3.33 -6.09
N GLN A 106 9.31 -3.58 -5.28
CA GLN A 106 8.12 -2.73 -5.22
C GLN A 106 8.42 -1.32 -4.70
N ILE A 107 9.38 -1.17 -3.79
CA ILE A 107 9.84 0.14 -3.30
C ILE A 107 10.38 0.97 -4.48
N HIS A 108 11.26 0.39 -5.28
CA HIS A 108 11.83 1.07 -6.46
C HIS A 108 10.80 1.24 -7.59
N GLY A 109 9.95 0.23 -7.81
CA GLY A 109 8.86 0.28 -8.79
C GLY A 109 7.84 1.38 -8.49
N GLY A 110 7.54 1.61 -7.23
CA GLY A 110 6.71 2.73 -6.78
C GLY A 110 7.30 4.09 -7.17
N SER A 111 8.58 4.29 -6.91
CA SER A 111 9.30 5.51 -7.27
C SER A 111 9.33 5.74 -8.79
N ILE A 112 9.56 4.70 -9.59
CA ILE A 112 9.54 4.77 -11.06
C ILE A 112 8.13 5.11 -11.56
N THR A 113 7.11 4.45 -11.06
CA THR A 113 5.71 4.72 -11.45
C THR A 113 5.33 6.16 -11.12
N TYR A 114 5.72 6.64 -9.95
CA TYR A 114 5.49 8.02 -9.53
C TYR A 114 6.24 9.00 -10.43
N GLY A 115 7.50 8.73 -10.73
CA GLY A 115 8.33 9.57 -11.61
C GLY A 115 7.80 9.65 -13.05
N ILE A 116 7.28 8.56 -13.59
CA ILE A 116 6.80 8.51 -14.99
C ILE A 116 5.35 9.00 -15.11
N ALA A 117 4.44 8.50 -14.29
CA ALA A 117 3.00 8.74 -14.44
C ALA A 117 2.53 9.96 -13.65
N VAL A 118 2.97 10.13 -12.41
CA VAL A 118 2.47 11.17 -11.52
C VAL A 118 3.20 12.49 -11.72
N ARG A 119 4.51 12.48 -12.00
CA ARG A 119 5.29 13.68 -12.27
C ARG A 119 4.68 14.53 -13.38
N ASN A 120 4.30 13.91 -14.50
CA ASN A 120 3.71 14.61 -15.63
C ASN A 120 2.39 15.33 -15.29
N ILE A 121 1.67 14.87 -14.27
CA ILE A 121 0.46 15.52 -13.78
C ILE A 121 0.83 16.66 -12.81
N LEU A 122 1.81 16.42 -11.94
CA LEU A 122 2.23 17.40 -10.93
C LEU A 122 2.82 18.66 -11.55
N ILE A 123 3.69 18.51 -12.56
CA ILE A 123 4.33 19.66 -13.22
C ILE A 123 3.35 20.55 -14.00
N LEU A 124 2.09 20.11 -14.20
CA LEU A 124 1.03 20.93 -14.80
C LEU A 124 0.34 21.84 -13.78
N LYS A 125 0.53 21.62 -12.49
CA LYS A 125 0.00 22.47 -11.43
C LYS A 125 0.80 23.78 -11.33
N PRO A 126 0.16 24.89 -10.94
CA PRO A 126 0.88 26.11 -10.56
C PRO A 126 1.90 25.83 -9.44
N LYS A 127 3.09 26.43 -9.55
CA LYS A 127 4.19 26.15 -8.60
C LYS A 127 3.83 26.48 -7.15
N ASP A 128 3.08 27.55 -6.93
CA ASP A 128 2.63 27.99 -5.62
C ASP A 128 1.64 26.99 -4.98
N GLU A 129 0.72 26.44 -5.78
CA GLU A 129 -0.20 25.39 -5.34
C GLU A 129 0.57 24.10 -4.98
N LEU A 130 1.52 23.70 -5.82
CA LEU A 130 2.32 22.51 -5.62
C LEU A 130 3.21 22.62 -4.38
N GLU A 131 3.88 23.76 -4.17
CA GLU A 131 4.68 24.02 -2.98
C GLU A 131 3.83 24.02 -1.70
N LYS A 132 2.63 24.54 -1.76
CA LYS A 132 1.70 24.49 -0.64
C LYS A 132 1.33 23.06 -0.28
N GLU A 133 0.95 22.23 -1.27
CA GLU A 133 0.64 20.82 -1.06
C GLU A 133 1.83 20.03 -0.48
N ILE A 134 3.04 20.30 -0.99
CA ILE A 134 4.27 19.66 -0.50
C ILE A 134 4.53 20.03 0.96
N ASN A 135 4.34 21.28 1.32
CA ASN A 135 4.58 21.74 2.70
C ASN A 135 3.55 21.21 3.70
N GLU A 136 2.36 20.82 3.23
CA GLU A 136 1.32 20.17 4.05
C GLU A 136 1.63 18.69 4.34
N ILE A 137 2.56 18.06 3.62
CA ILE A 137 3.00 16.68 3.91
C ILE A 137 3.76 16.66 5.25
N PRO A 138 3.29 15.92 6.28
CA PRO A 138 3.90 15.94 7.61
C PRO A 138 5.32 15.36 7.64
N ASP A 139 5.57 14.30 6.86
CA ASP A 139 6.85 13.60 6.82
C ASP A 139 7.88 14.35 5.98
N ILE A 140 9.03 14.66 6.60
CA ILE A 140 10.10 15.44 5.96
C ILE A 140 10.67 14.72 4.73
N GLN A 141 10.95 13.41 4.84
CA GLN A 141 11.52 12.65 3.75
C GLN A 141 10.57 12.56 2.56
N SER A 142 9.28 12.39 2.82
CA SER A 142 8.24 12.41 1.78
C SER A 142 8.15 13.76 1.08
N ARG A 143 8.33 14.87 1.81
CA ARG A 143 8.39 16.22 1.23
C ARG A 143 9.59 16.39 0.30
N GLU A 144 10.78 15.97 0.74
CA GLU A 144 12.00 16.03 -0.06
C GLU A 144 11.87 15.16 -1.31
N ASN A 145 11.44 13.91 -1.17
CA ASN A 145 11.19 13.01 -2.30
C ASN A 145 10.17 13.61 -3.30
N ARG A 146 9.19 14.36 -2.81
CA ARG A 146 8.20 15.01 -3.68
C ARG A 146 8.79 16.21 -4.42
N ARG A 147 9.70 16.97 -3.80
CA ARG A 147 10.41 18.07 -4.45
C ARG A 147 11.33 17.55 -5.54
N ASP A 148 12.14 16.55 -5.24
CA ASP A 148 13.06 15.93 -6.21
C ASP A 148 12.34 15.40 -7.46
N LEU A 149 11.04 15.02 -7.32
CA LEU A 149 10.25 14.55 -8.46
C LEU A 149 9.81 15.66 -9.42
N ILE A 150 9.76 16.91 -8.97
CA ILE A 150 9.25 18.04 -9.77
C ILE A 150 10.35 18.96 -10.28
N GLU A 151 11.56 18.86 -9.75
CA GLU A 151 12.77 19.49 -10.29
C GLU A 151 13.32 18.69 -11.50
#